data_f6553c91bbd3b1ddb6535897f45dd197
#
_entry.id   f6553c91bbd3b1ddb6535897f45dd197
#
_cell.length_a   1.000
_cell.length_b   1.000
_cell.length_c   1.000
_cell.angle_alpha   90.00
_cell.angle_beta   90.00
_cell.angle_gamma   90.00
#
_symmetry.space_group_name_H-M   'P 1'
#
loop_
_entity.id
_entity.type
_entity.pdbx_description
1 polymer ?
#
loop_
_entity_poly.entity_id
_entity_poly.type
_entity_poly.pdbx_seq_one_letter_code
_entity_poly.pdbx_strand_id
1 'polypeptide(L)'
;MAKQSPKPGSVSMTELVQLTGEKDYVPQAAGLAEGAKGRDVERLQRYLKEFGYSQSAHLESFGADISAVAEPPAKLGVFDGHTADALKEFQRFNGLPITGQLDDATHALMSQPRCGFPDVAEFVLQGSKWTRNNLTYGFQNFTADLTAAQVRAAIAEAFGLWSAVTPLSFAEVPMSSSPDIVIRFVAGNHGDGSNFDGPSGVLAHAYYPPPGGGALAGDTHFDEAETWSITLPASGIDLVTVAGHEFGHALGLAHSNVNGALMYAYYGGPHRRLEADDVAGIQALYGARSRWLGWEDLGGLLTSGVGVSSWAANRLDTFVRGTDNRMWHKWWNGAGWFGWENLGGGLTSAPAAVSWGANRIDTFVRGTDNRMWHKWWNGSGWFGWENLGGVLTSGIGVSSWAANRLDTFVRGTDNRMWHKWWNGSSWSGWENLGGVLTSAPAAVSWGPNRIDTFVRGTDNHMWHKWWNGASWSGWEDLGGVLTSAPAVCSWAANRLDCFVRGTDNHMWHKWWNGAVWSGWEDLGGILTSEPAAVSWGPGRIDTFVRGTDNHMWHKWYPA
;
A
#
# COMPACT_ATOMS: atom_id res chain seq x y z
N MET A 1 59.57 28.31 48.71
CA MET A 1 58.54 27.35 48.28
C MET A 1 57.31 28.14 47.94
N ALA A 2 57.12 28.43 46.65
CA ALA A 2 55.94 29.15 46.16
C ALA A 2 54.76 28.15 45.97
N LYS A 3 53.62 28.41 46.59
CA LYS A 3 52.37 27.70 46.38
C LYS A 3 51.78 28.09 45.02
N GLN A 4 51.71 27.13 44.09
CA GLN A 4 50.94 27.24 42.85
C GLN A 4 49.43 27.20 43.19
N SER A 5 48.67 28.20 42.71
CA SER A 5 47.21 28.21 42.69
C SER A 5 46.71 27.17 41.68
N PRO A 6 45.62 26.45 41.96
CA PRO A 6 45.05 25.51 41.00
C PRO A 6 44.43 26.24 39.82
N LYS A 7 44.67 25.73 38.58
CA LYS A 7 43.98 26.15 37.36
C LYS A 7 42.47 25.85 37.52
N PRO A 8 41.56 26.67 36.98
CA PRO A 8 40.14 26.30 36.94
C PRO A 8 39.96 25.10 36.04
N GLY A 9 39.41 24.04 36.59
CA GLY A 9 39.06 22.82 35.87
C GLY A 9 38.03 23.14 34.80
N SER A 10 38.25 22.69 33.59
CA SER A 10 37.25 22.63 32.54
C SER A 10 36.21 21.58 32.95
N VAL A 11 35.00 22.03 33.34
CA VAL A 11 33.86 21.17 33.56
C VAL A 11 33.44 20.59 32.20
N SER A 12 33.39 19.29 32.06
CA SER A 12 32.97 18.65 30.81
C SER A 12 31.49 18.94 30.56
N MET A 13 31.11 19.02 29.28
CA MET A 13 29.71 19.25 28.85
C MET A 13 28.72 18.25 29.48
N THR A 14 29.16 17.02 29.76
CA THR A 14 28.40 15.97 30.45
C THR A 14 28.10 16.31 31.90
N GLU A 15 28.96 17.05 32.60
CA GLU A 15 28.78 17.45 34.00
C GLU A 15 27.80 18.64 34.16
N LEU A 16 27.72 19.51 33.14
CA LEU A 16 26.77 20.64 33.13
C LEU A 16 25.30 20.19 32.88
N VAL A 17 25.07 19.15 32.08
CA VAL A 17 23.75 18.56 31.83
C VAL A 17 23.19 17.82 33.06
N GLN A 18 24.06 17.31 33.95
CA GLN A 18 23.63 16.62 35.18
C GLN A 18 23.16 17.58 36.30
N LEU A 19 23.38 18.89 36.16
CA LEU A 19 23.14 19.84 37.26
C LEU A 19 21.81 20.60 37.21
N THR A 20 21.03 20.58 36.10
CA THR A 20 19.78 21.33 35.99
C THR A 20 18.53 20.57 35.58
N GLY A 21 18.60 19.33 35.10
CA GLY A 21 17.41 18.50 34.79
C GLY A 21 16.47 19.02 33.69
N GLU A 22 16.61 20.28 33.28
CA GLU A 22 15.83 20.91 32.22
C GLU A 22 16.68 21.14 30.98
N LYS A 23 16.20 20.68 29.82
CA LYS A 23 16.79 20.99 28.51
C LYS A 23 16.33 22.40 28.10
N ASP A 24 17.02 23.43 28.57
CA ASP A 24 16.75 24.84 28.26
C ASP A 24 17.44 25.24 26.95
N TYR A 25 16.89 24.83 25.79
CA TYR A 25 17.48 25.16 24.49
C TYR A 25 16.70 26.18 23.66
N VAL A 26 15.49 26.54 24.02
CA VAL A 26 14.78 27.59 23.28
C VAL A 26 15.25 28.96 23.75
N PRO A 27 15.75 29.83 22.85
CA PRO A 27 16.09 31.20 23.21
C PRO A 27 14.89 31.91 23.86
N GLN A 28 15.13 32.84 24.81
CA GLN A 28 14.04 33.56 25.49
C GLN A 28 13.43 34.68 24.66
N ALA A 29 14.16 35.14 23.63
CA ALA A 29 13.69 36.22 22.75
C ALA A 29 14.24 36.10 21.34
N ALA A 30 13.49 36.63 20.38
CA ALA A 30 13.94 36.83 19.00
C ALA A 30 14.99 37.98 18.91
N GLY A 31 15.51 38.20 17.69
CA GLY A 31 16.43 39.27 17.36
C GLY A 31 17.91 38.91 17.43
N LEU A 32 18.25 37.61 17.54
CA LEU A 32 19.64 37.17 17.50
C LEU A 32 20.13 37.12 16.06
N ALA A 33 21.32 37.71 15.83
CA ALA A 33 21.98 37.72 14.53
C ALA A 33 23.50 37.59 14.71
N GLU A 34 24.24 37.47 13.60
CA GLU A 34 25.70 37.35 13.62
C GLU A 34 26.36 38.47 14.44
N GLY A 35 27.26 38.07 15.31
CA GLY A 35 27.92 38.94 16.27
C GLY A 35 27.24 39.00 17.64
N ALA A 36 26.00 38.52 17.81
CA ALA A 36 25.34 38.43 19.13
C ALA A 36 26.10 37.45 20.04
N LYS A 37 26.00 37.68 21.36
CA LYS A 37 26.69 36.83 22.36
C LYS A 37 25.81 36.62 23.57
N GLY A 38 26.00 35.49 24.25
CA GLY A 38 25.36 35.23 25.52
C GLY A 38 24.58 33.92 25.53
N ARG A 39 23.79 33.72 26.61
CA ARG A 39 23.12 32.46 26.90
C ARG A 39 22.04 32.11 25.88
N ASP A 40 21.35 33.08 25.30
CA ASP A 40 20.35 32.80 24.28
C ASP A 40 20.95 32.35 22.94
N VAL A 41 22.17 32.81 22.60
CA VAL A 41 22.93 32.26 21.47
C VAL A 41 23.35 30.83 21.76
N GLU A 42 23.77 30.54 22.99
CA GLU A 42 24.10 29.16 23.39
C GLU A 42 22.88 28.23 23.30
N ARG A 43 21.69 28.70 23.74
CA ARG A 43 20.42 27.97 23.61
C ARG A 43 20.12 27.67 22.14
N LEU A 44 20.18 28.70 21.29
CA LEU A 44 19.97 28.55 19.84
C LEU A 44 20.91 27.49 19.23
N GLN A 45 22.20 27.55 19.55
CA GLN A 45 23.20 26.61 19.04
C GLN A 45 22.93 25.18 19.52
N ARG A 46 22.48 25.01 20.76
CA ARG A 46 22.07 23.71 21.31
C ARG A 46 20.82 23.18 20.61
N TYR A 47 19.81 24.05 20.39
CA TYR A 47 18.60 23.70 19.64
C TYR A 47 18.95 23.19 18.23
N LEU A 48 19.71 23.97 17.47
CA LEU A 48 20.11 23.62 16.12
C LEU A 48 20.90 22.31 16.05
N LYS A 49 21.72 22.05 17.07
CA LYS A 49 22.48 20.79 17.18
C LYS A 49 21.58 19.59 17.52
N GLU A 50 20.67 19.77 18.49
CA GLU A 50 19.75 18.71 18.94
C GLU A 50 18.89 18.20 17.79
N PHE A 51 18.36 19.13 17.00
CA PHE A 51 17.47 18.78 15.89
C PHE A 51 18.16 18.59 14.53
N GLY A 52 19.51 18.48 14.54
CA GLY A 52 20.28 18.00 13.38
C GLY A 52 20.73 19.07 12.39
N TYR A 53 20.53 20.36 12.65
CA TYR A 53 20.90 21.46 11.74
C TYR A 53 22.37 21.88 11.82
N SER A 54 23.10 21.41 12.81
CA SER A 54 24.54 21.54 12.89
C SER A 54 25.17 20.18 13.22
N GLN A 55 26.45 19.97 12.87
CA GLN A 55 27.11 18.69 13.09
C GLN A 55 26.99 18.21 14.53
N SER A 56 26.63 16.93 14.67
CA SER A 56 26.41 16.28 15.96
C SER A 56 26.95 14.85 15.91
N ALA A 57 27.72 14.47 16.90
CA ALA A 57 28.18 13.08 17.07
C ALA A 57 27.02 12.07 17.17
N HIS A 58 25.84 12.54 17.56
CA HIS A 58 24.61 11.73 17.59
C HIS A 58 24.17 11.35 16.17
N LEU A 59 24.24 12.29 15.20
CA LEU A 59 23.95 12.00 13.79
C LEU A 59 24.99 11.04 13.18
N GLU A 60 26.29 11.20 13.52
CA GLU A 60 27.34 10.29 13.09
C GLU A 60 27.10 8.86 13.59
N SER A 61 26.57 8.69 14.81
CA SER A 61 26.26 7.37 15.38
C SER A 61 25.17 6.62 14.65
N PHE A 62 24.31 7.33 13.91
CA PHE A 62 23.29 6.76 13.02
C PHE A 62 23.80 6.53 11.59
N GLY A 63 25.09 6.78 11.30
CA GLY A 63 25.69 6.62 9.96
C GLY A 63 25.28 7.71 8.96
N ALA A 64 24.88 8.92 9.45
CA ALA A 64 24.50 10.06 8.64
C ALA A 64 25.64 10.54 7.74
N ASP A 65 25.34 10.87 6.49
CA ASP A 65 26.20 11.75 5.71
C ASP A 65 26.01 13.19 6.19
N ILE A 66 26.82 13.57 7.18
CA ILE A 66 26.78 14.90 7.79
C ILE A 66 27.37 16.00 6.90
N SER A 67 27.84 15.66 5.69
CA SER A 67 28.43 16.64 4.76
C SER A 67 27.43 17.71 4.29
N ALA A 68 26.12 17.41 4.35
CA ALA A 68 25.03 18.34 4.04
C ALA A 68 24.61 19.20 5.23
N VAL A 69 25.14 18.96 6.43
CA VAL A 69 24.78 19.66 7.66
C VAL A 69 25.78 20.80 7.91
N ALA A 70 25.30 21.93 8.46
CA ALA A 70 26.17 23.05 8.75
C ALA A 70 27.28 22.68 9.77
N GLU A 71 28.47 23.23 9.58
CA GLU A 71 29.56 23.06 10.51
C GLU A 71 29.20 23.55 11.92
N PRO A 72 29.72 22.94 12.98
CA PRO A 72 29.43 23.39 14.34
C PRO A 72 30.01 24.80 14.57
N PRO A 73 29.38 25.59 15.49
CA PRO A 73 29.89 26.93 15.81
C PRO A 73 31.29 26.88 16.36
N ALA A 74 32.12 27.84 15.94
CA ALA A 74 33.51 27.92 16.40
C ALA A 74 33.62 28.17 17.93
N LYS A 75 32.60 28.81 18.51
CA LYS A 75 32.49 29.06 19.94
C LYS A 75 31.05 29.08 20.42
N LEU A 76 30.77 28.28 21.44
CA LEU A 76 29.47 28.28 22.09
C LEU A 76 29.15 29.66 22.72
N GLY A 77 27.91 30.12 22.55
CA GLY A 77 27.47 31.44 23.02
C GLY A 77 27.92 32.63 22.20
N VAL A 78 28.51 32.41 21.00
CA VAL A 78 28.83 33.45 20.01
C VAL A 78 28.15 33.11 18.69
N PHE A 79 27.26 33.97 18.24
CA PHE A 79 26.60 33.81 16.95
C PHE A 79 27.58 34.13 15.82
N ASP A 80 28.09 33.11 15.18
CA ASP A 80 29.01 33.15 14.04
C ASP A 80 28.32 32.75 12.73
N GLY A 81 29.10 32.74 11.62
CA GLY A 81 28.57 32.33 10.31
C GLY A 81 28.04 30.89 10.28
N HIS A 82 28.65 29.95 11.02
CA HIS A 82 28.17 28.58 11.11
C HIS A 82 26.80 28.49 11.81
N THR A 83 26.62 29.29 12.87
CA THR A 83 25.31 29.43 13.54
C THR A 83 24.24 29.99 12.58
N ALA A 84 24.63 31.01 11.77
CA ALA A 84 23.72 31.58 10.77
C ALA A 84 23.35 30.55 9.68
N ASP A 85 24.30 29.74 9.22
CA ASP A 85 24.06 28.72 8.20
C ASP A 85 23.17 27.59 8.74
N ALA A 86 23.40 27.11 9.94
CA ALA A 86 22.50 26.14 10.59
C ALA A 86 21.07 26.68 10.76
N LEU A 87 20.94 27.97 11.10
CA LEU A 87 19.63 28.61 11.21
C LEU A 87 18.94 28.79 9.86
N LYS A 88 19.68 29.06 8.77
CA LYS A 88 19.12 29.08 7.41
C LYS A 88 18.59 27.70 7.00
N GLU A 89 19.29 26.61 7.36
CA GLU A 89 18.79 25.24 7.10
C GLU A 89 17.49 24.96 7.88
N PHE A 90 17.43 25.35 9.16
CA PHE A 90 16.20 25.29 9.94
C PHE A 90 15.05 26.03 9.26
N GLN A 91 15.29 27.29 8.85
CA GLN A 91 14.30 28.11 8.17
C GLN A 91 13.86 27.51 6.84
N ARG A 92 14.80 26.96 6.06
CA ARG A 92 14.51 26.30 4.77
C ARG A 92 13.65 25.07 4.97
N PHE A 93 14.04 24.19 5.90
CA PHE A 93 13.29 22.96 6.20
C PHE A 93 11.85 23.25 6.60
N ASN A 94 11.64 24.28 7.43
CA ASN A 94 10.33 24.65 7.95
C ASN A 94 9.55 25.65 7.08
N GLY A 95 10.02 25.96 5.87
CA GLY A 95 9.35 26.89 4.95
C GLY A 95 9.28 28.35 5.44
N LEU A 96 10.17 28.75 6.34
CA LEU A 96 10.28 30.12 6.84
C LEU A 96 11.13 31.00 5.90
N PRO A 97 11.04 32.35 6.00
CA PRO A 97 11.97 33.24 5.31
C PRO A 97 13.42 32.94 5.73
N ILE A 98 14.31 32.69 4.74
CA ILE A 98 15.68 32.28 4.98
C ILE A 98 16.54 33.52 5.27
N THR A 99 16.46 34.01 6.49
CA THR A 99 17.16 35.23 6.93
C THR A 99 18.53 34.96 7.56
N GLY A 100 18.74 33.76 8.10
CA GLY A 100 19.90 33.44 8.92
C GLY A 100 19.93 34.21 10.26
N GLN A 101 18.81 34.78 10.67
CA GLN A 101 18.61 35.48 11.94
C GLN A 101 17.47 34.84 12.71
N LEU A 102 17.51 34.87 14.03
CA LEU A 102 16.40 34.43 14.87
C LEU A 102 15.35 35.55 14.90
N ASP A 103 14.57 35.66 13.83
CA ASP A 103 13.43 36.56 13.74
C ASP A 103 12.23 36.05 14.54
N ASP A 104 11.16 36.90 14.66
CA ASP A 104 9.98 36.57 15.44
C ASP A 104 9.28 35.29 14.95
N ALA A 105 9.20 35.07 13.65
CA ALA A 105 8.58 33.86 13.06
C ALA A 105 9.37 32.60 13.39
N THR A 106 10.68 32.67 13.27
CA THR A 106 11.60 31.56 13.59
C THR A 106 11.55 31.23 15.08
N HIS A 107 11.59 32.24 15.95
CA HIS A 107 11.49 32.05 17.39
C HIS A 107 10.13 31.50 17.82
N ALA A 108 9.04 31.99 17.23
CA ALA A 108 7.68 31.50 17.52
C ALA A 108 7.53 30.00 17.17
N LEU A 109 8.11 29.55 16.05
CA LEU A 109 8.10 28.14 15.70
C LEU A 109 8.94 27.31 16.66
N MET A 110 10.17 27.73 16.98
CA MET A 110 11.04 27.00 17.92
C MET A 110 10.42 26.85 19.31
N SER A 111 9.47 27.72 19.67
CA SER A 111 8.79 27.73 20.97
C SER A 111 7.55 26.83 21.01
N GLN A 112 7.16 26.20 19.90
CA GLN A 112 6.03 25.28 19.87
C GLN A 112 6.42 23.89 20.38
N PRO A 113 5.49 23.18 21.03
CA PRO A 113 5.69 21.76 21.35
C PRO A 113 6.00 20.94 20.11
N ARG A 114 6.88 19.97 20.24
CA ARG A 114 7.34 19.20 19.09
C ARG A 114 7.76 17.77 19.42
N CYS A 115 7.98 16.96 18.38
CA CYS A 115 8.67 15.69 18.45
C CYS A 115 10.15 15.89 18.79
N GLY A 116 10.71 14.99 19.60
CA GLY A 116 12.13 14.99 19.98
C GLY A 116 13.07 14.41 18.94
N PHE A 117 12.51 13.87 17.85
CA PHE A 117 13.32 13.29 16.76
C PHE A 117 14.02 14.41 15.95
N PRO A 118 15.28 14.20 15.47
CA PRO A 118 15.97 15.17 14.62
C PRO A 118 15.29 15.37 13.26
N ASP A 119 15.22 16.64 12.81
CA ASP A 119 14.58 16.98 11.52
C ASP A 119 15.42 16.55 10.30
N VAL A 120 16.74 16.62 10.40
CA VAL A 120 17.68 16.39 9.28
C VAL A 120 18.18 14.94 9.20
N ALA A 121 17.54 14.02 9.90
CA ALA A 121 17.87 12.58 9.83
C ALA A 121 17.46 11.90 8.50
N GLU A 122 16.85 12.66 7.58
CA GLU A 122 16.27 12.16 6.31
C GLU A 122 17.27 11.45 5.38
N PHE A 123 18.56 11.85 5.40
CA PHE A 123 19.57 11.28 4.49
C PHE A 123 20.21 9.96 4.96
N VAL A 124 19.99 9.54 6.20
CA VAL A 124 20.75 8.46 6.84
C VAL A 124 20.06 7.13 6.81
N LEU A 125 18.74 7.15 6.81
CA LEU A 125 17.94 5.97 7.12
C LEU A 125 17.08 5.50 5.95
N GLN A 126 17.41 5.92 4.72
CA GLN A 126 16.86 5.30 3.51
C GLN A 126 17.17 3.78 3.54
N GLY A 127 16.22 3.01 4.08
CA GLY A 127 16.30 1.56 4.13
C GLY A 127 15.94 0.92 5.47
N SER A 128 15.83 1.68 6.58
CA SER A 128 15.31 1.12 7.83
C SER A 128 13.80 0.96 7.75
N LYS A 129 13.34 -0.28 7.55
CA LYS A 129 11.93 -0.66 7.61
C LYS A 129 11.80 -2.06 8.18
N TRP A 130 10.67 -2.37 8.75
CA TRP A 130 10.36 -3.74 9.15
C TRP A 130 10.31 -4.66 7.92
N THR A 131 10.89 -5.85 8.06
CA THR A 131 10.93 -6.86 6.98
C THR A 131 9.65 -7.68 6.89
N ARG A 132 8.69 -7.44 7.79
CA ARG A 132 7.38 -8.10 7.86
C ARG A 132 6.26 -7.09 8.05
N ASN A 133 5.05 -7.46 7.67
CA ASN A 133 3.88 -6.58 7.75
C ASN A 133 3.06 -6.76 9.04
N ASN A 134 3.23 -7.88 9.75
CA ASN A 134 2.53 -8.15 11.01
C ASN A 134 3.44 -7.78 12.17
N LEU A 135 3.17 -6.66 12.81
CA LEU A 135 3.96 -6.13 13.92
C LEU A 135 3.21 -6.26 15.23
N THR A 136 3.95 -6.36 16.31
CA THR A 136 3.41 -6.44 17.67
C THR A 136 3.85 -5.21 18.47
N TYR A 137 2.98 -4.76 19.37
CA TYR A 137 3.33 -3.70 20.32
C TYR A 137 2.95 -4.07 21.74
N GLY A 138 3.60 -3.45 22.72
CA GLY A 138 3.32 -3.72 24.13
C GLY A 138 3.59 -2.50 25.00
N PHE A 139 2.89 -2.43 26.13
CA PHE A 139 3.01 -1.32 27.07
C PHE A 139 3.91 -1.73 28.24
N GLN A 140 4.94 -0.93 28.52
CA GLN A 140 5.72 -1.07 29.72
C GLN A 140 5.02 -0.43 30.93
N ASN A 141 4.31 0.69 30.68
CA ASN A 141 3.49 1.39 31.67
C ASN A 141 2.40 2.23 30.96
N PHE A 142 1.63 3.00 31.71
CA PHE A 142 0.58 3.90 31.24
C PHE A 142 0.73 5.26 31.91
N THR A 143 0.25 6.33 31.25
CA THR A 143 0.16 7.66 31.86
C THR A 143 -0.85 7.69 33.01
N ALA A 144 -0.64 8.60 33.97
CA ALA A 144 -1.56 8.86 35.06
C ALA A 144 -2.83 9.63 34.62
N ASP A 145 -2.80 10.33 33.49
CA ASP A 145 -3.88 11.20 33.02
C ASP A 145 -5.09 10.43 32.46
N LEU A 146 -4.87 9.22 31.99
CA LEU A 146 -5.87 8.41 31.28
C LEU A 146 -5.94 7.00 31.86
N THR A 147 -7.13 6.38 31.79
CA THR A 147 -7.23 4.96 32.12
C THR A 147 -6.47 4.10 31.12
N ALA A 148 -5.96 2.94 31.54
CA ALA A 148 -5.28 2.02 30.66
C ALA A 148 -6.12 1.61 29.42
N ALA A 149 -7.45 1.54 29.57
CA ALA A 149 -8.36 1.25 28.45
C ALA A 149 -8.41 2.40 27.43
N GLN A 150 -8.37 3.64 27.90
CA GLN A 150 -8.34 4.83 27.06
C GLN A 150 -7.01 4.95 26.30
N VAL A 151 -5.88 4.69 26.99
CA VAL A 151 -4.56 4.68 26.33
C VAL A 151 -4.52 3.60 25.25
N ARG A 152 -4.96 2.37 25.54
CA ARG A 152 -5.02 1.28 24.54
C ARG A 152 -5.86 1.64 23.33
N ALA A 153 -7.02 2.26 23.54
CA ALA A 153 -7.87 2.68 22.43
C ALA A 153 -7.20 3.75 21.57
N ALA A 154 -6.56 4.76 22.19
CA ALA A 154 -5.84 5.81 21.48
C ALA A 154 -4.65 5.27 20.66
N ILE A 155 -3.87 4.38 21.25
CA ILE A 155 -2.73 3.74 20.57
C ILE A 155 -3.20 2.86 19.39
N ALA A 156 -4.28 2.09 19.59
CA ALA A 156 -4.87 1.29 18.51
C ALA A 156 -5.42 2.18 17.37
N GLU A 157 -6.05 3.33 17.70
CA GLU A 157 -6.49 4.34 16.72
C GLU A 157 -5.30 4.91 15.94
N ALA A 158 -4.21 5.27 16.61
CA ALA A 158 -3.00 5.80 15.99
C ALA A 158 -2.35 4.80 15.03
N PHE A 159 -2.19 3.52 15.41
CA PHE A 159 -1.76 2.46 14.49
C PHE A 159 -2.74 2.23 13.34
N GLY A 160 -4.03 2.43 13.60
CA GLY A 160 -5.11 2.34 12.61
C GLY A 160 -4.90 3.29 11.43
N LEU A 161 -4.34 4.48 11.65
CA LEU A 161 -4.02 5.45 10.58
C LEU A 161 -3.09 4.83 9.53
N TRP A 162 -2.01 4.18 9.96
CA TRP A 162 -1.01 3.57 9.08
C TRP A 162 -1.50 2.27 8.44
N SER A 163 -2.21 1.43 9.18
CA SER A 163 -2.79 0.19 8.64
C SER A 163 -3.93 0.45 7.64
N ALA A 164 -4.56 1.62 7.69
CA ALA A 164 -5.60 1.99 6.71
C ALA A 164 -5.05 2.17 5.29
N VAL A 165 -3.78 2.55 5.15
CA VAL A 165 -3.16 2.90 3.86
C VAL A 165 -2.03 1.97 3.41
N THR A 166 -1.59 1.03 4.27
CA THR A 166 -0.51 0.07 4.01
C THR A 166 -0.94 -1.36 4.33
N PRO A 167 -0.19 -2.40 3.89
CA PRO A 167 -0.44 -3.78 4.30
C PRO A 167 -0.05 -4.09 5.76
N LEU A 168 0.43 -3.11 6.53
CA LEU A 168 0.82 -3.30 7.93
C LEU A 168 -0.39 -3.63 8.81
N SER A 169 -0.17 -4.53 9.76
CA SER A 169 -1.13 -4.85 10.82
C SER A 169 -0.43 -4.86 12.18
N PHE A 170 -1.14 -4.44 13.22
CA PHE A 170 -0.59 -4.26 14.56
C PHE A 170 -1.43 -5.02 15.58
N ALA A 171 -0.76 -5.74 16.47
CA ALA A 171 -1.41 -6.50 17.53
C ALA A 171 -0.77 -6.19 18.89
N GLU A 172 -1.59 -5.87 19.91
CA GLU A 172 -1.12 -5.76 21.28
C GLU A 172 -0.73 -7.14 21.82
N VAL A 173 0.45 -7.23 22.43
CA VAL A 173 0.93 -8.42 23.13
C VAL A 173 1.51 -8.03 24.50
N PRO A 174 1.53 -8.94 25.49
CA PRO A 174 2.17 -8.66 26.76
C PRO A 174 3.70 -8.50 26.57
N MET A 175 4.35 -7.72 27.43
CA MET A 175 5.81 -7.50 27.41
C MET A 175 6.62 -8.79 27.46
N SER A 176 6.09 -9.86 28.08
CA SER A 176 6.71 -11.19 28.12
C SER A 176 6.84 -11.86 26.74
N SER A 177 6.13 -11.36 25.72
CA SER A 177 6.20 -11.84 24.34
C SER A 177 7.23 -11.09 23.49
N SER A 178 8.01 -10.18 24.07
CA SER A 178 9.01 -9.34 23.38
C SER A 178 8.39 -8.63 22.15
N PRO A 179 7.50 -7.65 22.36
CA PRO A 179 6.87 -6.92 21.28
C PRO A 179 7.92 -6.20 20.40
N ASP A 180 7.56 -5.94 19.13
CA ASP A 180 8.39 -5.20 18.19
C ASP A 180 8.51 -3.72 18.55
N ILE A 181 7.43 -3.14 19.09
CA ILE A 181 7.32 -1.73 19.47
C ILE A 181 6.97 -1.68 20.95
N VAL A 182 7.85 -1.10 21.77
CA VAL A 182 7.61 -0.91 23.20
C VAL A 182 7.14 0.52 23.46
N ILE A 183 6.02 0.65 24.17
CA ILE A 183 5.41 1.93 24.51
C ILE A 183 5.65 2.26 25.97
N ARG A 184 6.19 3.46 26.24
CA ARG A 184 6.54 3.93 27.58
C ARG A 184 6.07 5.36 27.79
N PHE A 185 5.58 5.65 28.99
CA PHE A 185 5.34 7.01 29.49
C PHE A 185 6.36 7.29 30.59
N VAL A 186 7.28 8.23 30.35
CA VAL A 186 8.46 8.48 31.20
C VAL A 186 8.78 9.97 31.21
N ALA A 187 9.45 10.47 32.25
CA ALA A 187 9.81 11.87 32.35
C ALA A 187 11.33 12.05 32.52
N GLY A 188 11.85 13.18 32.08
CA GLY A 188 13.25 13.56 32.26
C GLY A 188 14.23 12.53 31.74
N ASN A 189 15.26 12.22 32.53
CA ASN A 189 16.26 11.20 32.15
C ASN A 189 15.71 9.78 32.40
N HIS A 190 15.48 9.04 31.33
CA HIS A 190 14.90 7.69 31.35
C HIS A 190 15.80 6.63 30.72
N GLY A 191 17.09 6.95 30.52
CA GLY A 191 18.16 5.97 30.26
C GLY A 191 18.42 5.58 28.82
N ASP A 192 17.80 6.25 27.84
CA ASP A 192 17.98 6.02 26.41
C ASP A 192 18.89 7.07 25.72
N GLY A 193 19.32 8.08 26.47
CA GLY A 193 20.17 9.17 25.98
C GLY A 193 19.41 10.38 25.42
N SER A 194 18.08 10.28 25.25
CA SER A 194 17.19 11.34 24.75
C SER A 194 16.23 11.78 25.84
N ASN A 195 16.71 12.58 26.82
CA ASN A 195 15.92 13.00 27.97
C ASN A 195 14.77 13.92 27.56
N PHE A 196 13.64 13.84 28.26
CA PHE A 196 12.55 14.80 28.17
C PHE A 196 12.85 16.07 28.96
N ASP A 197 12.22 17.18 28.58
CA ASP A 197 12.47 18.53 29.07
C ASP A 197 11.35 19.11 29.95
N GLY A 198 10.31 18.29 30.21
CA GLY A 198 9.16 18.70 30.99
C GLY A 198 8.02 19.28 30.13
N PRO A 199 7.01 19.92 30.75
CA PRO A 199 5.80 20.30 30.04
C PRO A 199 6.05 21.27 28.86
N SER A 200 5.36 21.02 27.75
CA SER A 200 5.28 21.93 26.57
C SER A 200 6.57 22.08 25.75
N GLY A 201 7.49 21.14 25.85
CA GLY A 201 8.70 21.09 25.02
C GLY A 201 8.68 19.93 24.04
N VAL A 202 9.54 18.94 24.29
CA VAL A 202 9.55 17.68 23.56
C VAL A 202 8.47 16.75 24.10
N LEU A 203 7.44 16.49 23.29
CA LEU A 203 6.27 15.71 23.69
C LEU A 203 6.52 14.20 23.73
N ALA A 204 7.27 13.71 22.75
CA ALA A 204 7.56 12.29 22.55
C ALA A 204 8.74 12.12 21.61
N HIS A 205 9.27 10.89 21.53
CA HIS A 205 10.20 10.47 20.49
C HIS A 205 10.06 8.97 20.22
N ALA A 206 10.44 8.52 19.02
CA ALA A 206 10.48 7.11 18.67
C ALA A 206 11.78 6.75 17.95
N TYR A 207 12.11 5.47 17.98
CA TYR A 207 13.29 4.92 17.33
C TYR A 207 12.92 4.22 16.03
N TYR A 208 13.75 4.38 15.01
CA TYR A 208 13.55 3.74 13.72
C TYR A 208 13.50 2.21 13.80
N PRO A 209 12.92 1.53 12.79
CA PRO A 209 13.02 0.08 12.64
C PRO A 209 14.47 -0.41 12.60
N PRO A 210 14.71 -1.71 12.82
CA PRO A 210 16.04 -2.29 12.62
C PRO A 210 16.54 -2.07 11.17
N PRO A 211 17.86 -1.83 10.93
CA PRO A 211 18.91 -1.74 11.94
C PRO A 211 19.07 -0.34 12.57
N GLY A 212 18.36 0.69 12.08
CA GLY A 212 18.57 2.09 12.45
C GLY A 212 18.38 2.37 13.95
N GLY A 213 17.31 1.86 14.57
CA GLY A 213 17.02 2.05 15.99
C GLY A 213 17.87 1.19 16.94
N GLY A 214 18.73 0.32 16.43
CA GLY A 214 19.59 -0.53 17.25
C GLY A 214 18.81 -1.40 18.25
N ALA A 215 19.18 -1.33 19.53
CA ALA A 215 18.52 -2.10 20.62
C ALA A 215 17.16 -1.52 21.01
N LEU A 216 16.85 -0.29 20.64
CA LEU A 216 15.59 0.42 20.89
C LEU A 216 14.70 0.50 19.65
N ALA A 217 15.00 -0.29 18.61
CA ALA A 217 14.28 -0.22 17.34
C ALA A 217 12.77 -0.36 17.53
N GLY A 218 12.02 0.66 17.08
CA GLY A 218 10.57 0.75 17.22
C GLY A 218 10.06 1.28 18.55
N ASP A 219 10.90 1.37 19.60
CA ASP A 219 10.46 1.88 20.89
C ASP A 219 9.96 3.31 20.80
N THR A 220 8.86 3.59 21.49
CA THR A 220 8.18 4.89 21.46
C THR A 220 7.94 5.37 22.88
N HIS A 221 8.50 6.54 23.20
CA HIS A 221 8.46 7.15 24.53
C HIS A 221 7.68 8.44 24.49
N PHE A 222 6.77 8.60 25.47
CA PHE A 222 5.94 9.80 25.67
C PHE A 222 6.35 10.50 26.95
N ASP A 223 6.44 11.84 26.94
CA ASP A 223 6.77 12.59 28.15
C ASP A 223 5.59 12.55 29.14
N GLU A 224 5.79 11.92 30.31
CA GLU A 224 4.79 11.85 31.38
C GLU A 224 4.61 13.20 32.09
N ALA A 225 5.43 14.20 31.81
CA ALA A 225 5.25 15.55 32.34
C ALA A 225 4.18 16.34 31.56
N GLU A 226 3.77 15.86 30.39
CA GLU A 226 2.67 16.46 29.63
C GLU A 226 1.31 16.09 30.22
N THR A 227 0.28 16.85 29.84
CA THR A 227 -1.11 16.49 30.15
C THR A 227 -1.75 15.82 28.93
N TRP A 228 -1.86 14.51 28.98
CA TRP A 228 -2.39 13.72 27.87
C TRP A 228 -3.92 13.71 27.82
N SER A 229 -4.48 13.86 26.63
CA SER A 229 -5.92 13.90 26.38
C SER A 229 -6.29 13.01 25.19
N ILE A 230 -7.55 12.52 25.18
CA ILE A 230 -8.17 11.83 24.04
C ILE A 230 -9.47 12.50 23.58
N THR A 231 -9.88 13.62 24.24
CA THR A 231 -11.10 14.34 23.92
C THR A 231 -10.90 15.30 22.74
N LEU A 232 -11.98 15.60 22.01
CA LEU A 232 -11.97 16.60 20.95
C LEU A 232 -13.06 17.66 21.26
N PRO A 233 -12.72 18.96 21.41
CA PRO A 233 -11.35 19.50 21.42
C PRO A 233 -10.53 18.95 22.59
N ALA A 234 -9.21 18.85 22.39
CA ALA A 234 -8.33 18.34 23.43
C ALA A 234 -8.26 19.31 24.64
N SER A 235 -8.26 18.73 25.84
CA SER A 235 -8.04 19.47 27.10
C SER A 235 -6.56 19.53 27.52
N GLY A 236 -5.67 18.96 26.68
CA GLY A 236 -4.23 18.86 26.81
C GLY A 236 -3.64 18.46 25.47
N ILE A 237 -2.54 17.70 25.49
CA ILE A 237 -1.90 17.15 24.27
C ILE A 237 -2.69 15.92 23.80
N ASP A 238 -3.09 15.90 22.53
CA ASP A 238 -3.84 14.79 21.96
C ASP A 238 -2.97 13.55 21.74
N LEU A 239 -3.18 12.52 22.56
CA LEU A 239 -2.37 11.30 22.53
C LEU A 239 -2.43 10.59 21.17
N VAL A 240 -3.59 10.57 20.49
CA VAL A 240 -3.73 9.91 19.19
C VAL A 240 -2.87 10.59 18.12
N THR A 241 -2.86 11.92 18.10
CA THR A 241 -2.05 12.70 17.15
C THR A 241 -0.56 12.45 17.36
N VAL A 242 -0.08 12.61 18.59
CA VAL A 242 1.35 12.43 18.90
C VAL A 242 1.76 10.96 18.69
N ALA A 243 0.95 10.00 19.15
CA ALA A 243 1.24 8.58 18.91
C ALA A 243 1.27 8.23 17.40
N GLY A 244 0.33 8.76 16.62
CA GLY A 244 0.33 8.58 15.16
C GLY A 244 1.62 9.09 14.52
N HIS A 245 2.11 10.26 14.93
CA HIS A 245 3.38 10.84 14.50
C HIS A 245 4.58 9.93 14.88
N GLU A 246 4.70 9.58 16.15
CA GLU A 246 5.82 8.77 16.65
C GLU A 246 5.85 7.38 16.01
N PHE A 247 4.67 6.77 15.76
CA PHE A 247 4.61 5.51 15.03
C PHE A 247 5.06 5.64 13.58
N GLY A 248 4.92 6.80 12.95
CA GLY A 248 5.54 7.06 11.65
C GLY A 248 7.05 6.86 11.69
N HIS A 249 7.73 7.37 12.74
CA HIS A 249 9.16 7.12 12.98
C HIS A 249 9.46 5.67 13.28
N ALA A 250 8.69 5.04 14.18
CA ALA A 250 8.81 3.61 14.49
C ALA A 250 8.60 2.70 13.26
N LEU A 251 8.00 3.24 12.19
CA LEU A 251 7.83 2.58 10.90
C LEU A 251 8.85 3.00 9.83
N GLY A 252 9.73 3.97 10.12
CA GLY A 252 10.83 4.35 9.23
C GLY A 252 10.65 5.68 8.49
N LEU A 253 9.63 6.47 8.81
CA LEU A 253 9.46 7.81 8.25
C LEU A 253 10.29 8.84 9.01
N ALA A 254 10.88 9.79 8.30
CA ALA A 254 11.45 11.01 8.83
C ALA A 254 10.36 12.10 9.02
N HIS A 255 10.74 13.26 9.56
CA HIS A 255 9.86 14.42 9.57
C HIS A 255 9.51 14.88 8.16
N SER A 256 8.28 15.33 7.97
CA SER A 256 7.84 16.03 6.77
C SER A 256 8.12 17.53 6.88
N ASN A 257 8.52 18.16 5.79
CA ASN A 257 8.61 19.60 5.66
C ASN A 257 7.26 20.25 5.22
N VAL A 258 6.23 19.44 5.03
CA VAL A 258 4.88 19.88 4.64
C VAL A 258 4.09 20.24 5.90
N ASN A 259 3.86 21.52 6.09
CA ASN A 259 3.01 21.98 7.21
C ASN A 259 1.59 21.41 7.04
N GLY A 260 1.09 20.73 8.08
CA GLY A 260 -0.19 20.03 8.07
C GLY A 260 -0.10 18.53 7.80
N ALA A 261 1.06 17.97 7.41
CA ALA A 261 1.29 16.53 7.46
C ALA A 261 1.33 16.03 8.91
N LEU A 262 0.92 14.79 9.16
CA LEU A 262 1.01 14.20 10.50
C LEU A 262 2.49 14.09 10.93
N MET A 263 3.41 13.83 9.98
CA MET A 263 4.85 13.77 10.22
C MET A 263 5.55 15.13 10.30
N TYR A 264 4.80 16.26 10.31
CA TYR A 264 5.40 17.57 10.60
C TYR A 264 5.83 17.66 12.06
N ALA A 265 7.06 18.13 12.31
CA ALA A 265 7.70 18.02 13.63
C ALA A 265 6.98 18.73 14.79
N TYR A 266 6.17 19.76 14.50
CA TYR A 266 5.53 20.61 15.52
C TYR A 266 4.06 20.26 15.72
N TYR A 267 3.66 20.22 16.99
CA TYR A 267 2.27 19.96 17.38
C TYR A 267 1.42 21.22 17.27
N GLY A 268 0.49 21.22 16.32
CA GLY A 268 -0.46 22.33 16.10
C GLY A 268 -1.86 22.10 16.67
N GLY A 269 -2.04 21.08 17.52
CA GLY A 269 -3.34 20.63 18.02
C GLY A 269 -3.75 19.26 17.45
N PRO A 270 -4.95 18.75 17.79
CA PRO A 270 -5.41 17.43 17.33
C PRO A 270 -5.45 17.31 15.80
N HIS A 271 -4.74 16.32 15.28
CA HIS A 271 -4.65 16.00 13.86
C HIS A 271 -4.61 14.47 13.66
N ARG A 272 -5.76 13.83 13.70
CA ARG A 272 -5.91 12.35 13.67
C ARG A 272 -6.15 11.83 12.27
N ARG A 273 -5.33 12.24 11.29
CA ARG A 273 -5.41 11.78 9.91
C ARG A 273 -4.05 11.86 9.23
N LEU A 274 -3.87 11.07 8.17
CA LEU A 274 -2.71 11.17 7.28
C LEU A 274 -3.02 12.13 6.14
N GLU A 275 -2.08 13.00 5.82
CA GLU A 275 -2.11 13.80 4.61
C GLU A 275 -1.44 13.07 3.44
N ALA A 276 -1.52 13.63 2.24
CA ALA A 276 -1.00 12.98 1.03
C ALA A 276 0.51 12.68 1.11
N ASP A 277 1.27 13.52 1.79
CA ASP A 277 2.71 13.37 2.01
C ASP A 277 3.01 12.16 2.91
N ASP A 278 2.31 12.05 4.04
CA ASP A 278 2.42 10.91 4.96
C ASP A 278 2.10 9.59 4.25
N VAL A 279 1.02 9.58 3.47
CA VAL A 279 0.59 8.39 2.69
C VAL A 279 1.62 8.02 1.64
N ALA A 280 2.15 8.99 0.90
CA ALA A 280 3.18 8.74 -0.12
C ALA A 280 4.46 8.17 0.50
N GLY A 281 4.92 8.73 1.63
CA GLY A 281 6.10 8.27 2.36
C GLY A 281 5.95 6.83 2.84
N ILE A 282 4.88 6.51 3.56
CA ILE A 282 4.70 5.17 4.13
C ILE A 282 4.44 4.11 3.05
N GLN A 283 3.75 4.47 1.96
CA GLN A 283 3.54 3.55 0.83
C GLN A 283 4.82 3.33 0.01
N ALA A 284 5.76 4.26 -0.02
CA ALA A 284 7.09 4.05 -0.60
C ALA A 284 7.88 2.98 0.17
N LEU A 285 7.69 2.89 1.49
CA LEU A 285 8.34 1.88 2.34
C LEU A 285 7.67 0.51 2.27
N TYR A 286 6.34 0.45 2.39
CA TYR A 286 5.58 -0.80 2.62
C TYR A 286 4.61 -1.16 1.50
N GLY A 287 4.44 -0.32 0.50
CA GLY A 287 3.39 -0.46 -0.52
C GLY A 287 2.01 0.01 -0.04
N ALA A 288 1.10 0.17 -0.98
CA ALA A 288 -0.28 0.51 -0.67
C ALA A 288 -1.04 -0.69 -0.09
N ARG A 289 -2.02 -0.44 0.78
CA ARG A 289 -2.91 -1.48 1.27
C ARG A 289 -3.70 -2.07 0.10
N SER A 290 -3.59 -3.39 -0.08
CA SER A 290 -4.46 -4.09 -1.01
C SER A 290 -5.91 -4.04 -0.51
N ARG A 291 -6.81 -3.54 -1.36
CA ARG A 291 -8.26 -3.57 -1.07
C ARG A 291 -8.89 -4.92 -1.35
N TRP A 292 -8.12 -5.87 -1.87
CA TRP A 292 -8.62 -7.21 -2.16
C TRP A 292 -9.03 -7.93 -0.88
N LEU A 293 -10.26 -8.41 -0.85
CA LEU A 293 -10.79 -9.21 0.24
C LEU A 293 -10.35 -10.67 0.11
N GLY A 294 -10.36 -11.39 1.23
CA GLY A 294 -9.78 -12.72 1.35
C GLY A 294 -10.40 -13.79 0.46
N TRP A 295 -9.83 -14.98 0.50
CA TRP A 295 -10.29 -16.13 -0.26
C TRP A 295 -11.51 -16.79 0.41
N GLU A 296 -12.62 -16.94 -0.36
CA GLU A 296 -13.84 -17.64 0.03
C GLU A 296 -13.91 -19.00 -0.67
N ASP A 297 -14.08 -20.07 0.09
CA ASP A 297 -14.31 -21.42 -0.47
C ASP A 297 -15.77 -21.60 -0.89
N LEU A 298 -16.00 -21.79 -2.17
CA LEU A 298 -17.33 -22.04 -2.74
C LEU A 298 -17.61 -23.51 -3.02
N GLY A 299 -16.68 -24.40 -2.66
CA GLY A 299 -16.79 -25.85 -2.79
C GLY A 299 -16.81 -26.33 -4.25
N GLY A 300 -17.36 -27.52 -4.45
CA GLY A 300 -17.38 -28.22 -5.73
C GLY A 300 -16.18 -29.15 -5.92
N LEU A 301 -16.17 -29.92 -6.98
CA LEU A 301 -15.04 -30.74 -7.42
C LEU A 301 -14.76 -30.43 -8.90
N LEU A 302 -13.87 -29.50 -9.13
CA LEU A 302 -13.56 -28.93 -10.44
C LEU A 302 -12.42 -29.71 -11.12
N THR A 303 -12.56 -29.95 -12.42
CA THR A 303 -11.49 -30.50 -13.27
C THR A 303 -10.99 -29.50 -14.32
N SER A 304 -11.43 -28.23 -14.21
CA SER A 304 -11.02 -27.12 -15.08
C SER A 304 -10.83 -25.83 -14.29
N GLY A 305 -10.38 -24.77 -14.95
CA GLY A 305 -10.61 -23.40 -14.52
C GLY A 305 -12.10 -23.04 -14.55
N VAL A 306 -12.42 -21.82 -14.19
CA VAL A 306 -13.78 -21.29 -14.06
C VAL A 306 -14.10 -20.37 -15.25
N GLY A 307 -15.31 -20.44 -15.79
CA GLY A 307 -15.89 -19.37 -16.62
C GLY A 307 -16.82 -18.52 -15.74
N VAL A 308 -16.85 -17.22 -15.96
CA VAL A 308 -17.71 -16.33 -15.16
C VAL A 308 -18.32 -15.24 -16.03
N SER A 309 -19.56 -14.88 -15.73
CA SER A 309 -20.24 -13.71 -16.30
C SER A 309 -21.13 -13.01 -15.28
N SER A 310 -21.52 -11.81 -15.60
CA SER A 310 -22.52 -11.03 -14.85
C SER A 310 -23.41 -10.28 -15.82
N TRP A 311 -24.72 -10.32 -15.61
CA TRP A 311 -25.71 -9.58 -16.43
C TRP A 311 -26.37 -8.42 -15.67
N ALA A 312 -26.05 -8.25 -14.39
CA ALA A 312 -26.57 -7.17 -13.54
C ALA A 312 -25.70 -6.95 -12.30
N ALA A 313 -25.83 -5.81 -11.66
CA ALA A 313 -25.26 -5.56 -10.35
C ALA A 313 -25.69 -6.62 -9.34
N ASN A 314 -24.77 -7.05 -8.49
CA ASN A 314 -24.98 -8.13 -7.50
C ASN A 314 -25.38 -9.49 -8.09
N ARG A 315 -25.07 -9.74 -9.36
CA ARG A 315 -25.24 -11.03 -10.01
C ARG A 315 -23.91 -11.60 -10.49
N LEU A 316 -23.63 -12.87 -10.14
CA LEU A 316 -22.49 -13.63 -10.64
C LEU A 316 -22.96 -15.00 -11.09
N ASP A 317 -22.54 -15.43 -12.25
CA ASP A 317 -22.82 -16.75 -12.82
C ASP A 317 -21.50 -17.43 -13.15
N THR A 318 -21.18 -18.53 -12.44
CA THR A 318 -19.93 -19.29 -12.57
C THR A 318 -20.18 -20.65 -13.22
N PHE A 319 -19.28 -21.05 -14.10
CA PHE A 319 -19.37 -22.30 -14.85
C PHE A 319 -18.06 -23.08 -14.74
N VAL A 320 -18.14 -24.37 -14.51
CA VAL A 320 -16.99 -25.25 -14.37
C VAL A 320 -17.21 -26.58 -15.09
N ARG A 321 -16.12 -27.29 -15.37
CA ARG A 321 -16.21 -28.70 -15.74
C ARG A 321 -16.08 -29.55 -14.48
N GLY A 322 -17.07 -30.39 -14.23
CA GLY A 322 -17.08 -31.36 -13.15
C GLY A 322 -16.25 -32.62 -13.47
N THR A 323 -16.20 -33.54 -12.51
CA THR A 323 -15.52 -34.84 -12.64
C THR A 323 -16.17 -35.78 -13.69
N ASP A 324 -17.42 -35.51 -14.06
CA ASP A 324 -18.20 -36.18 -15.10
C ASP A 324 -18.00 -35.56 -16.50
N ASN A 325 -17.07 -34.60 -16.63
CA ASN A 325 -16.82 -33.80 -17.83
C ASN A 325 -18.02 -33.00 -18.33
N ARG A 326 -19.02 -32.76 -17.50
CA ARG A 326 -20.18 -31.92 -17.81
C ARG A 326 -19.98 -30.51 -17.31
N MET A 327 -20.74 -29.56 -17.89
CA MET A 327 -20.80 -28.20 -17.42
C MET A 327 -21.70 -28.11 -16.20
N TRP A 328 -21.17 -27.53 -15.13
CA TRP A 328 -21.88 -27.23 -13.90
C TRP A 328 -21.90 -25.75 -13.67
N HIS A 329 -23.06 -25.23 -13.17
CA HIS A 329 -23.35 -23.82 -12.95
C HIS A 329 -23.65 -23.56 -11.46
N LYS A 330 -23.10 -22.47 -10.94
CA LYS A 330 -23.36 -21.95 -9.59
C LYS A 330 -23.46 -20.44 -9.68
N TRP A 331 -24.40 -19.81 -8.94
CA TRP A 331 -24.61 -18.38 -9.08
C TRP A 331 -24.86 -17.68 -7.75
N TRP A 332 -24.51 -16.41 -7.72
CA TRP A 332 -24.80 -15.43 -6.68
C TRP A 332 -25.95 -14.54 -7.12
N ASN A 333 -26.95 -14.30 -6.23
CA ASN A 333 -28.13 -13.49 -6.52
C ASN A 333 -28.19 -12.16 -5.78
N GLY A 334 -27.10 -11.72 -5.15
CA GLY A 334 -27.03 -10.53 -4.31
C GLY A 334 -27.18 -10.81 -2.81
N ALA A 335 -27.69 -11.99 -2.43
CA ALA A 335 -27.91 -12.37 -1.03
C ALA A 335 -27.22 -13.68 -0.64
N GLY A 336 -26.98 -14.59 -1.60
CA GLY A 336 -26.35 -15.86 -1.34
C GLY A 336 -25.96 -16.62 -2.60
N TRP A 337 -25.06 -17.59 -2.41
CA TRP A 337 -24.69 -18.54 -3.45
C TRP A 337 -25.71 -19.68 -3.53
N PHE A 338 -26.20 -19.95 -4.75
CA PHE A 338 -27.03 -21.11 -5.02
C PHE A 338 -26.19 -22.36 -5.28
N GLY A 339 -26.83 -23.54 -5.13
CA GLY A 339 -26.18 -24.82 -5.33
C GLY A 339 -25.80 -25.10 -6.79
N TRP A 340 -25.09 -26.19 -7.02
CA TRP A 340 -24.61 -26.60 -8.33
C TRP A 340 -25.76 -27.16 -9.20
N GLU A 341 -25.90 -26.61 -10.43
CA GLU A 341 -26.82 -27.06 -11.47
C GLU A 341 -26.02 -27.76 -12.60
N ASN A 342 -26.46 -28.94 -13.01
CA ASN A 342 -25.85 -29.68 -14.12
C ASN A 342 -26.44 -29.24 -15.45
N LEU A 343 -25.65 -28.64 -16.33
CA LEU A 343 -26.06 -28.17 -17.65
C LEU A 343 -25.67 -29.13 -18.79
N GLY A 344 -25.14 -30.31 -18.47
CA GLY A 344 -24.77 -31.35 -19.42
C GLY A 344 -23.55 -31.04 -20.27
N GLY A 345 -23.52 -31.61 -21.48
CA GLY A 345 -22.41 -31.48 -22.41
C GLY A 345 -21.30 -32.53 -22.18
N GLY A 346 -20.29 -32.48 -23.03
CA GLY A 346 -19.05 -33.26 -22.91
C GLY A 346 -17.87 -32.34 -23.20
N LEU A 347 -17.26 -31.80 -22.13
CA LEU A 347 -16.29 -30.72 -22.18
C LEU A 347 -14.84 -31.22 -22.12
N THR A 348 -13.98 -30.60 -22.91
CA THR A 348 -12.51 -30.83 -22.87
C THR A 348 -11.74 -29.56 -22.52
N SER A 349 -12.43 -28.44 -22.24
CA SER A 349 -11.85 -27.18 -21.76
C SER A 349 -12.60 -26.67 -20.53
N ALA A 350 -12.05 -25.63 -19.88
CA ALA A 350 -12.84 -24.74 -19.03
C ALA A 350 -13.97 -24.10 -19.87
N PRO A 351 -15.16 -23.86 -19.31
CA PRO A 351 -16.16 -23.02 -19.94
C PRO A 351 -15.70 -21.57 -20.02
N ALA A 352 -16.16 -20.84 -21.03
CA ALA A 352 -16.12 -19.38 -21.07
C ALA A 352 -17.55 -18.88 -21.03
N ALA A 353 -17.77 -17.72 -20.40
CA ALA A 353 -19.10 -17.14 -20.25
C ALA A 353 -19.09 -15.63 -20.45
N VAL A 354 -20.16 -15.10 -21.04
CA VAL A 354 -20.37 -13.66 -21.24
C VAL A 354 -21.84 -13.33 -21.18
N SER A 355 -22.16 -12.09 -20.86
CA SER A 355 -23.51 -11.53 -20.95
C SER A 355 -23.48 -10.25 -21.80
N TRP A 356 -24.41 -10.11 -22.72
CA TRP A 356 -24.60 -8.89 -23.50
C TRP A 356 -25.83 -8.07 -23.06
N GLY A 357 -26.52 -8.50 -22.01
CA GLY A 357 -27.69 -7.81 -21.48
C GLY A 357 -28.34 -8.54 -20.32
N ALA A 358 -29.30 -7.88 -19.69
CA ALA A 358 -30.03 -8.42 -18.56
C ALA A 358 -30.72 -9.77 -18.89
N ASN A 359 -30.61 -10.73 -17.96
CA ASN A 359 -31.14 -12.09 -18.10
C ASN A 359 -30.61 -12.88 -19.31
N ARG A 360 -29.45 -12.51 -19.82
CA ARG A 360 -28.80 -13.25 -20.90
C ARG A 360 -27.42 -13.77 -20.44
N ILE A 361 -27.17 -15.05 -20.70
CA ILE A 361 -25.86 -15.65 -20.52
C ILE A 361 -25.54 -16.50 -21.75
N ASP A 362 -24.37 -16.36 -22.30
CA ASP A 362 -23.83 -17.15 -23.39
C ASP A 362 -22.59 -17.88 -22.90
N THR A 363 -22.55 -19.21 -23.05
CA THR A 363 -21.45 -20.07 -22.61
C THR A 363 -20.85 -20.82 -23.80
N PHE A 364 -19.52 -20.93 -23.79
CA PHE A 364 -18.75 -21.58 -24.86
C PHE A 364 -17.79 -22.61 -24.29
N VAL A 365 -17.68 -23.75 -24.93
CA VAL A 365 -16.79 -24.84 -24.53
C VAL A 365 -16.12 -25.48 -25.75
N ARG A 366 -14.96 -26.11 -25.55
CA ARG A 366 -14.46 -27.07 -26.50
C ARG A 366 -15.04 -28.45 -26.18
N GLY A 367 -15.69 -29.06 -27.16
CA GLY A 367 -16.25 -30.39 -27.06
C GLY A 367 -15.22 -31.51 -27.24
N THR A 368 -15.63 -32.76 -27.13
CA THR A 368 -14.81 -33.94 -27.32
C THR A 368 -14.34 -34.13 -28.78
N ASP A 369 -15.01 -33.44 -29.70
CA ASP A 369 -14.69 -33.36 -31.14
C ASP A 369 -13.73 -32.21 -31.48
N ASN A 370 -13.19 -31.51 -30.45
CA ASN A 370 -12.37 -30.31 -30.56
C ASN A 370 -13.06 -29.12 -31.24
N ARG A 371 -14.36 -29.13 -31.39
CA ARG A 371 -15.14 -27.99 -31.94
C ARG A 371 -15.61 -27.07 -30.85
N MET A 372 -15.93 -25.84 -31.25
CA MET A 372 -16.61 -24.87 -30.34
C MET A 372 -18.08 -25.20 -30.26
N TRP A 373 -18.56 -25.35 -29.03
CA TRP A 373 -19.97 -25.55 -28.72
C TRP A 373 -20.48 -24.42 -27.86
N HIS A 374 -21.73 -23.97 -28.14
CA HIS A 374 -22.42 -22.83 -27.52
C HIS A 374 -23.71 -23.30 -26.84
N LYS A 375 -23.97 -22.74 -25.66
CA LYS A 375 -25.22 -22.93 -24.90
C LYS A 375 -25.55 -21.61 -24.21
N TRP A 376 -26.85 -21.24 -24.18
CA TRP A 376 -27.23 -19.95 -23.63
C TRP A 376 -28.50 -19.99 -22.78
N TRP A 377 -28.58 -19.05 -21.86
CA TRP A 377 -29.75 -18.70 -21.07
C TRP A 377 -30.43 -17.48 -21.68
N ASN A 378 -31.78 -17.50 -21.81
CA ASN A 378 -32.56 -16.41 -22.41
C ASN A 378 -33.47 -15.67 -21.43
N GLY A 379 -33.27 -15.83 -20.11
CA GLY A 379 -34.09 -15.26 -19.05
C GLY A 379 -35.16 -16.20 -18.52
N SER A 380 -35.48 -17.28 -19.23
CA SER A 380 -36.51 -18.27 -18.82
C SER A 380 -36.05 -19.73 -18.86
N GLY A 381 -35.01 -20.04 -19.64
CA GLY A 381 -34.51 -21.41 -19.75
C GLY A 381 -33.19 -21.48 -20.49
N TRP A 382 -32.47 -22.60 -20.27
CA TRP A 382 -31.26 -22.96 -21.00
C TRP A 382 -31.60 -23.58 -22.34
N PHE A 383 -31.05 -23.04 -23.43
CA PHE A 383 -31.16 -23.66 -24.76
C PHE A 383 -30.15 -24.82 -24.93
N GLY A 384 -30.42 -25.69 -25.91
CA GLY A 384 -29.54 -26.82 -26.24
C GLY A 384 -28.20 -26.41 -26.78
N TRP A 385 -27.28 -27.38 -26.89
CA TRP A 385 -25.95 -27.17 -27.42
C TRP A 385 -25.96 -26.93 -28.93
N GLU A 386 -25.33 -25.83 -29.38
CA GLU A 386 -25.13 -25.44 -30.77
C GLU A 386 -23.65 -25.66 -31.15
N ASN A 387 -23.41 -26.34 -32.28
CA ASN A 387 -22.06 -26.57 -32.80
C ASN A 387 -21.63 -25.43 -33.71
N LEU A 388 -20.62 -24.65 -33.31
CA LEU A 388 -20.07 -23.53 -34.06
C LEU A 388 -18.85 -23.87 -34.90
N GLY A 389 -18.45 -25.15 -34.93
CA GLY A 389 -17.34 -25.66 -35.77
C GLY A 389 -15.97 -25.29 -35.23
N GLY A 390 -15.00 -25.18 -36.18
CA GLY A 390 -13.60 -24.96 -35.86
C GLY A 390 -12.85 -26.22 -35.46
N VAL A 391 -11.53 -26.12 -35.32
CA VAL A 391 -10.67 -27.13 -34.69
C VAL A 391 -9.78 -26.43 -33.67
N LEU A 392 -10.18 -26.51 -32.41
CA LEU A 392 -9.61 -25.78 -31.31
C LEU A 392 -8.56 -26.57 -30.57
N THR A 393 -7.43 -25.91 -30.22
CA THR A 393 -6.38 -26.50 -29.38
C THR A 393 -6.33 -25.86 -27.98
N SER A 394 -7.29 -24.94 -27.66
CA SER A 394 -7.39 -24.27 -26.37
C SER A 394 -8.83 -24.19 -25.85
N GLY A 395 -9.02 -23.62 -24.66
CA GLY A 395 -10.28 -23.01 -24.25
C GLY A 395 -10.61 -21.78 -25.11
N ILE A 396 -11.70 -21.11 -24.78
CA ILE A 396 -12.27 -20.00 -25.54
C ILE A 396 -12.16 -18.71 -24.70
N GLY A 397 -11.74 -17.60 -25.29
CA GLY A 397 -11.98 -16.25 -24.79
C GLY A 397 -13.24 -15.69 -25.40
N VAL A 398 -14.03 -14.96 -24.64
CA VAL A 398 -15.28 -14.38 -25.13
C VAL A 398 -15.50 -12.98 -24.57
N SER A 399 -16.03 -12.08 -25.40
CA SER A 399 -16.46 -10.74 -25.00
C SER A 399 -17.73 -10.32 -25.73
N SER A 400 -18.34 -9.24 -25.24
CA SER A 400 -19.44 -8.56 -25.90
C SER A 400 -19.34 -7.04 -25.65
N TRP A 401 -19.46 -6.25 -26.71
CA TRP A 401 -19.44 -4.79 -26.61
C TRP A 401 -20.81 -4.13 -26.86
N ALA A 402 -21.82 -4.92 -27.16
CA ALA A 402 -23.20 -4.45 -27.38
C ALA A 402 -24.21 -5.58 -27.24
N ALA A 403 -25.47 -5.21 -27.06
CA ALA A 403 -26.58 -6.15 -27.14
C ALA A 403 -26.57 -6.91 -28.47
N ASN A 404 -26.82 -8.22 -28.43
CA ASN A 404 -26.80 -9.13 -29.58
C ASN A 404 -25.44 -9.21 -30.32
N ARG A 405 -24.34 -8.82 -29.65
CA ARG A 405 -22.98 -9.02 -30.15
C ARG A 405 -22.23 -10.00 -29.28
N LEU A 406 -21.56 -10.97 -29.91
CA LEU A 406 -20.65 -11.92 -29.25
C LEU A 406 -19.37 -12.02 -30.08
N ASP A 407 -18.21 -11.98 -29.44
CA ASP A 407 -16.90 -12.12 -30.05
C ASP A 407 -16.15 -13.24 -29.33
N THR A 408 -15.79 -14.31 -30.07
CA THR A 408 -15.11 -15.50 -29.53
C THR A 408 -13.71 -15.65 -30.12
N PHE A 409 -12.77 -16.00 -29.26
CA PHE A 409 -11.35 -16.14 -29.62
C PHE A 409 -10.82 -17.49 -29.18
N VAL A 410 -10.07 -18.17 -30.05
CA VAL A 410 -9.50 -19.50 -29.79
C VAL A 410 -8.08 -19.58 -30.32
N ARG A 411 -7.32 -20.57 -29.84
CA ARG A 411 -6.09 -20.98 -30.49
C ARG A 411 -6.39 -22.13 -31.47
N GLY A 412 -5.99 -21.94 -32.71
CA GLY A 412 -6.08 -22.98 -33.78
C GLY A 412 -4.94 -23.98 -33.71
N THR A 413 -4.94 -24.95 -34.66
CA THR A 413 -3.89 -25.99 -34.81
C THR A 413 -2.54 -25.41 -35.25
N ASP A 414 -2.54 -24.20 -35.80
CA ASP A 414 -1.36 -23.40 -36.19
C ASP A 414 -0.81 -22.54 -35.05
N ASN A 415 -1.34 -22.68 -33.83
CA ASN A 415 -1.04 -21.88 -32.64
C ASN A 415 -1.36 -20.39 -32.79
N ARG A 416 -2.11 -19.99 -33.81
CA ARG A 416 -2.52 -18.62 -34.00
C ARG A 416 -3.85 -18.34 -33.32
N MET A 417 -4.12 -17.04 -33.05
CA MET A 417 -5.42 -16.59 -32.57
C MET A 417 -6.40 -16.52 -33.73
N TRP A 418 -7.55 -17.17 -33.55
CA TRP A 418 -8.66 -17.16 -34.47
C TRP A 418 -9.87 -16.55 -33.82
N HIS A 419 -10.63 -15.73 -34.58
CA HIS A 419 -11.79 -14.96 -34.15
C HIS A 419 -13.04 -15.38 -34.91
N LYS A 420 -14.16 -15.46 -34.22
CA LYS A 420 -15.50 -15.69 -34.80
C LYS A 420 -16.51 -14.89 -33.99
N TRP A 421 -17.45 -14.23 -34.68
CA TRP A 421 -18.41 -13.35 -34.02
C TRP A 421 -19.84 -13.57 -34.46
N TRP A 422 -20.77 -13.28 -33.53
CA TRP A 422 -22.20 -13.16 -33.76
C TRP A 422 -22.54 -11.68 -33.97
N ASN A 423 -23.30 -11.36 -35.05
CA ASN A 423 -23.66 -9.98 -35.40
C ASN A 423 -25.11 -9.62 -35.07
N GLY A 424 -25.81 -10.45 -34.29
CA GLY A 424 -27.22 -10.30 -33.96
C GLY A 424 -28.17 -11.17 -34.83
N SER A 425 -27.66 -11.72 -35.96
CA SER A 425 -28.43 -12.53 -36.88
C SER A 425 -27.71 -13.79 -37.35
N SER A 426 -26.42 -13.77 -37.46
CA SER A 426 -25.62 -14.90 -37.96
C SER A 426 -24.21 -14.90 -37.37
N TRP A 427 -23.60 -16.08 -37.32
CA TRP A 427 -22.17 -16.25 -37.03
C TRP A 427 -21.32 -15.97 -38.26
N SER A 428 -20.22 -15.23 -38.09
CA SER A 428 -19.20 -15.02 -39.12
C SER A 428 -18.46 -16.30 -39.49
N GLY A 429 -17.63 -16.24 -40.53
CA GLY A 429 -16.52 -17.18 -40.71
C GLY A 429 -15.43 -17.01 -39.65
N TRP A 430 -14.42 -17.86 -39.69
CA TRP A 430 -13.22 -17.72 -38.85
C TRP A 430 -12.23 -16.74 -39.46
N GLU A 431 -11.78 -15.75 -38.65
CA GLU A 431 -10.77 -14.74 -38.99
C GLU A 431 -9.45 -15.07 -38.27
N ASN A 432 -8.33 -15.06 -38.99
CA ASN A 432 -7.01 -15.29 -38.44
C ASN A 432 -6.39 -13.96 -37.96
N LEU A 433 -6.15 -13.81 -36.67
CA LEU A 433 -5.56 -12.62 -36.04
C LEU A 433 -4.05 -12.75 -35.77
N GLY A 434 -3.44 -13.86 -36.17
CA GLY A 434 -2.00 -14.10 -36.07
C GLY A 434 -1.55 -14.42 -34.65
N GLY A 435 -0.29 -14.07 -34.36
CA GLY A 435 0.38 -14.39 -33.08
C GLY A 435 0.88 -15.83 -33.03
N VAL A 436 1.59 -16.18 -31.95
CA VAL A 436 1.97 -17.55 -31.58
C VAL A 436 1.64 -17.75 -30.12
N LEU A 437 0.53 -18.40 -29.86
CA LEU A 437 -0.08 -18.54 -28.53
C LEU A 437 0.33 -19.87 -27.87
N THR A 438 0.60 -19.81 -26.56
CA THR A 438 0.81 -21.00 -25.74
C THR A 438 -0.33 -21.22 -24.73
N SER A 439 -1.36 -20.36 -24.73
CA SER A 439 -2.53 -20.46 -23.87
C SER A 439 -3.85 -20.28 -24.63
N ALA A 440 -4.98 -20.45 -23.96
CA ALA A 440 -6.25 -19.89 -24.39
C ALA A 440 -6.17 -18.36 -24.41
N PRO A 441 -6.86 -17.67 -25.33
CA PRO A 441 -7.08 -16.22 -25.24
C PRO A 441 -8.05 -15.88 -24.11
N ALA A 442 -7.89 -14.67 -23.53
CA ALA A 442 -8.91 -13.97 -22.77
C ALA A 442 -9.37 -12.76 -23.55
N ALA A 443 -10.63 -12.34 -23.39
CA ALA A 443 -11.16 -11.18 -24.09
C ALA A 443 -12.13 -10.40 -23.21
N VAL A 444 -12.14 -9.07 -23.37
CA VAL A 444 -13.04 -8.14 -22.69
C VAL A 444 -13.38 -6.96 -23.59
N SER A 445 -14.48 -6.30 -23.30
CA SER A 445 -14.85 -5.01 -23.89
C SER A 445 -15.18 -4.02 -22.76
N TRP A 446 -14.62 -2.81 -22.84
CA TRP A 446 -14.95 -1.73 -21.92
C TRP A 446 -15.87 -0.66 -22.56
N GLY A 447 -16.29 -0.86 -23.80
CA GLY A 447 -17.20 0.05 -24.49
C GLY A 447 -17.52 -0.39 -25.91
N PRO A 448 -18.46 0.31 -26.58
CA PRO A 448 -18.87 -0.01 -27.94
C PRO A 448 -17.71 -0.02 -28.93
N ASN A 449 -17.68 -1.01 -29.81
CA ASN A 449 -16.63 -1.18 -30.83
C ASN A 449 -15.19 -1.31 -30.28
N ARG A 450 -15.07 -1.70 -29.02
CA ARG A 450 -13.76 -2.00 -28.41
C ARG A 450 -13.71 -3.45 -27.95
N ILE A 451 -12.61 -4.13 -28.30
CA ILE A 451 -12.28 -5.46 -27.79
C ILE A 451 -10.81 -5.46 -27.43
N ASP A 452 -10.49 -5.97 -26.28
CA ASP A 452 -9.12 -6.20 -25.81
C ASP A 452 -8.91 -7.69 -25.59
N THR A 453 -7.85 -8.27 -26.18
CA THR A 453 -7.52 -9.69 -26.09
C THR A 453 -6.14 -9.87 -25.49
N PHE A 454 -6.00 -10.88 -24.65
CA PHE A 454 -4.77 -11.20 -23.93
C PHE A 454 -4.43 -12.68 -24.09
N VAL A 455 -3.15 -12.99 -24.27
CA VAL A 455 -2.63 -14.35 -24.45
C VAL A 455 -1.29 -14.51 -23.75
N ARG A 456 -0.89 -15.76 -23.49
CA ARG A 456 0.50 -16.05 -23.14
C ARG A 456 1.26 -16.40 -24.44
N GLY A 457 2.41 -15.73 -24.65
CA GLY A 457 3.34 -15.97 -25.74
C GLY A 457 4.27 -17.16 -25.49
N THR A 458 5.20 -17.41 -26.43
CA THR A 458 6.23 -18.45 -26.32
C THR A 458 7.33 -18.14 -25.31
N ASP A 459 7.48 -16.89 -24.97
CA ASP A 459 8.35 -16.32 -23.93
C ASP A 459 7.74 -16.35 -22.52
N ASN A 460 6.50 -16.85 -22.41
CA ASN A 460 5.66 -16.81 -21.22
C ASN A 460 5.23 -15.40 -20.79
N HIS A 461 5.44 -14.37 -21.58
CA HIS A 461 4.91 -13.04 -21.32
C HIS A 461 3.42 -12.96 -21.63
N MET A 462 2.75 -11.97 -21.03
CA MET A 462 1.40 -11.56 -21.40
C MET A 462 1.48 -10.65 -22.62
N TRP A 463 0.80 -11.04 -23.70
CA TRP A 463 0.70 -10.27 -24.93
C TRP A 463 -0.71 -9.77 -25.12
N HIS A 464 -0.87 -8.52 -25.59
CA HIS A 464 -2.10 -7.79 -25.77
C HIS A 464 -2.31 -7.40 -27.23
N LYS A 465 -3.55 -7.51 -27.70
CA LYS A 465 -4.00 -7.07 -29.02
C LYS A 465 -5.43 -6.57 -28.92
N TRP A 466 -5.75 -5.45 -29.58
CA TRP A 466 -7.08 -4.86 -29.44
C TRP A 466 -7.69 -4.43 -30.78
N TRP A 467 -9.03 -4.42 -30.82
CA TRP A 467 -9.86 -3.83 -31.85
C TRP A 467 -10.26 -2.41 -31.42
N ASN A 468 -10.11 -1.42 -32.32
CA ASN A 468 -10.40 -0.01 -32.03
C ASN A 468 -11.69 0.48 -32.68
N GLY A 469 -12.51 -0.39 -33.24
CA GLY A 469 -13.73 -0.08 -33.98
C GLY A 469 -13.52 -0.09 -35.51
N ALA A 470 -12.26 -0.04 -36.00
CA ALA A 470 -11.92 -0.02 -37.41
C ALA A 470 -10.87 -1.08 -37.81
N SER A 471 -9.91 -1.35 -36.95
CA SER A 471 -8.81 -2.26 -37.22
C SER A 471 -8.27 -2.92 -35.94
N TRP A 472 -7.64 -4.07 -36.12
CA TRP A 472 -6.85 -4.71 -35.08
C TRP A 472 -5.48 -4.06 -34.95
N SER A 473 -5.02 -3.83 -33.71
CA SER A 473 -3.65 -3.36 -33.39
C SER A 473 -2.59 -4.39 -33.77
N GLY A 474 -1.32 -4.00 -33.65
CA GLY A 474 -0.20 -4.95 -33.46
C GLY A 474 -0.30 -5.68 -32.12
N TRP A 475 0.63 -6.62 -31.87
CA TRP A 475 0.81 -7.24 -30.58
C TRP A 475 1.68 -6.36 -29.68
N GLU A 476 1.24 -6.14 -28.43
CA GLU A 476 1.94 -5.40 -27.38
C GLU A 476 2.42 -6.39 -26.31
N ASP A 477 3.70 -6.34 -25.95
CA ASP A 477 4.27 -7.12 -24.85
C ASP A 477 4.06 -6.42 -23.50
N LEU A 478 3.36 -7.06 -22.59
CA LEU A 478 3.09 -6.54 -21.24
C LEU A 478 3.97 -7.21 -20.16
N GLY A 479 4.90 -8.09 -20.58
CA GLY A 479 5.84 -8.77 -19.70
C GLY A 479 5.17 -9.77 -18.76
N GLY A 480 5.83 -10.01 -17.63
CA GLY A 480 5.46 -11.04 -16.65
C GLY A 480 6.06 -12.40 -17.00
N VAL A 481 5.86 -13.38 -16.09
CA VAL A 481 6.20 -14.80 -16.35
C VAL A 481 4.99 -15.64 -15.95
N LEU A 482 4.15 -15.93 -16.95
CA LEU A 482 2.86 -16.58 -16.77
C LEU A 482 2.99 -18.10 -16.83
N THR A 483 2.30 -18.81 -15.95
CA THR A 483 2.16 -20.27 -16.00
C THR A 483 0.75 -20.72 -16.38
N SER A 484 -0.17 -19.78 -16.67
CA SER A 484 -1.55 -20.03 -17.08
C SER A 484 -1.97 -19.17 -18.28
N ALA A 485 -3.17 -19.39 -18.79
CA ALA A 485 -3.87 -18.38 -19.57
C ALA A 485 -4.16 -17.15 -18.69
N PRO A 486 -4.20 -15.92 -19.25
CA PRO A 486 -4.71 -14.75 -18.58
C PRO A 486 -6.23 -14.80 -18.42
N ALA A 487 -6.75 -14.05 -17.45
CA ALA A 487 -8.14 -13.61 -17.37
C ALA A 487 -8.18 -12.09 -17.41
N VAL A 488 -9.30 -11.52 -17.84
CA VAL A 488 -9.46 -10.07 -17.93
C VAL A 488 -10.90 -9.66 -17.67
N CYS A 489 -11.07 -8.52 -16.98
CA CYS A 489 -12.34 -7.86 -16.83
C CYS A 489 -12.18 -6.33 -16.94
N SER A 490 -13.30 -5.63 -16.98
CA SER A 490 -13.34 -4.17 -16.99
C SER A 490 -14.57 -3.70 -16.19
N TRP A 491 -14.38 -2.71 -15.32
CA TRP A 491 -15.47 -2.09 -14.56
C TRP A 491 -15.81 -0.66 -15.00
N ALA A 492 -15.06 -0.12 -15.96
CA ALA A 492 -15.29 1.21 -16.53
C ALA A 492 -14.66 1.34 -17.92
N ALA A 493 -15.10 2.35 -18.66
CA ALA A 493 -14.45 2.75 -19.90
C ALA A 493 -12.96 3.07 -19.65
N ASN A 494 -12.10 2.62 -20.56
CA ASN A 494 -10.65 2.79 -20.46
C ASN A 494 -9.98 2.12 -19.24
N ARG A 495 -10.65 1.15 -18.61
CA ARG A 495 -10.10 0.34 -17.54
C ARG A 495 -9.99 -1.12 -17.97
N LEU A 496 -8.84 -1.74 -17.70
CA LEU A 496 -8.62 -3.18 -17.90
C LEU A 496 -7.95 -3.74 -16.66
N ASP A 497 -8.41 -4.88 -16.19
CA ASP A 497 -7.85 -5.59 -15.04
C ASP A 497 -7.52 -7.03 -15.47
N CYS A 498 -6.22 -7.37 -15.52
CA CYS A 498 -5.70 -8.65 -16.00
C CYS A 498 -5.18 -9.49 -14.84
N PHE A 499 -5.49 -10.78 -14.85
CA PHE A 499 -5.11 -11.74 -13.81
C PHE A 499 -4.42 -12.94 -14.42
N VAL A 500 -3.35 -13.40 -13.79
CA VAL A 500 -2.57 -14.57 -14.25
C VAL A 500 -2.13 -15.41 -13.06
N ARG A 501 -1.73 -16.66 -13.30
CA ARG A 501 -0.98 -17.44 -12.34
C ARG A 501 0.51 -17.27 -12.61
N GLY A 502 1.28 -16.90 -11.58
CA GLY A 502 2.72 -16.76 -11.59
C GLY A 502 3.46 -18.11 -11.44
N THR A 503 4.79 -18.07 -11.38
CA THR A 503 5.67 -19.23 -11.17
C THR A 503 5.59 -19.78 -9.74
N ASP A 504 5.16 -18.98 -8.79
CA ASP A 504 4.87 -19.29 -7.38
C ASP A 504 3.48 -19.90 -7.17
N ASN A 505 2.69 -20.03 -8.24
CA ASN A 505 1.28 -20.39 -8.25
C ASN A 505 0.35 -19.36 -7.58
N HIS A 506 0.82 -18.15 -7.26
CA HIS A 506 -0.03 -17.08 -6.80
C HIS A 506 -0.83 -16.47 -7.94
N MET A 507 -1.94 -15.80 -7.59
CA MET A 507 -2.65 -14.92 -8.51
C MET A 507 -1.93 -13.57 -8.56
N TRP A 508 -1.54 -13.16 -9.75
CA TRP A 508 -0.94 -11.86 -10.02
C TRP A 508 -1.87 -10.99 -10.83
N HIS A 509 -1.92 -9.68 -10.51
CA HIS A 509 -2.79 -8.68 -11.10
C HIS A 509 -1.99 -7.56 -11.75
N LYS A 510 -2.45 -7.11 -12.91
CA LYS A 510 -1.93 -5.95 -13.63
C LYS A 510 -3.08 -5.21 -14.27
N TRP A 511 -3.07 -3.86 -14.23
CA TRP A 511 -4.18 -3.08 -14.75
C TRP A 511 -3.75 -1.91 -15.62
N TRP A 512 -4.63 -1.54 -16.54
CA TRP A 512 -4.60 -0.32 -17.34
C TRP A 512 -5.53 0.72 -16.69
N ASN A 513 -5.04 1.94 -16.45
CA ASN A 513 -5.80 3.01 -15.79
C ASN A 513 -6.34 4.06 -16.77
N GLY A 514 -6.25 3.83 -18.06
CA GLY A 514 -6.60 4.76 -19.12
C GLY A 514 -5.41 5.52 -19.74
N ALA A 515 -4.23 5.45 -19.09
CA ALA A 515 -3.01 6.14 -19.56
C ALA A 515 -1.77 5.25 -19.53
N VAL A 516 -1.60 4.44 -18.48
CA VAL A 516 -0.42 3.58 -18.28
C VAL A 516 -0.81 2.24 -17.68
N TRP A 517 -0.02 1.21 -17.97
CA TRP A 517 -0.08 -0.07 -17.30
C TRP A 517 0.59 0.00 -15.93
N SER A 518 -0.03 -0.61 -14.91
CA SER A 518 0.59 -0.78 -13.58
C SER A 518 1.78 -1.73 -13.61
N GLY A 519 2.52 -1.81 -12.50
CA GLY A 519 3.32 -2.99 -12.16
C GLY A 519 2.45 -4.22 -11.89
N TRP A 520 3.08 -5.38 -11.63
CA TRP A 520 2.41 -6.59 -11.19
C TRP A 520 2.17 -6.56 -9.68
N GLU A 521 0.93 -6.83 -9.24
CA GLU A 521 0.51 -6.95 -7.84
C GLU A 521 0.30 -8.41 -7.50
N ASP A 522 0.91 -8.90 -6.40
CA ASP A 522 0.69 -10.26 -5.89
C ASP A 522 -0.58 -10.30 -5.03
N LEU A 523 -1.56 -11.09 -5.43
CA LEU A 523 -2.82 -11.31 -4.71
C LEU A 523 -2.82 -12.61 -3.88
N GLY A 524 -1.71 -13.35 -3.88
CA GLY A 524 -1.55 -14.59 -3.12
C GLY A 524 -2.42 -15.74 -3.63
N GLY A 525 -2.72 -16.67 -2.73
CA GLY A 525 -3.41 -17.93 -3.04
C GLY A 525 -2.46 -19.00 -3.57
N ILE A 526 -2.96 -20.23 -3.73
CA ILE A 526 -2.26 -21.32 -4.43
C ILE A 526 -3.19 -21.87 -5.48
N LEU A 527 -2.98 -21.45 -6.72
CA LEU A 527 -3.85 -21.74 -7.85
C LEU A 527 -3.41 -23.01 -8.57
N THR A 528 -4.37 -23.85 -8.96
CA THR A 528 -4.15 -25.03 -9.81
C THR A 528 -4.79 -24.89 -11.19
N SER A 529 -5.41 -23.73 -11.48
CA SER A 529 -5.99 -23.36 -12.78
C SER A 529 -5.57 -21.96 -13.19
N GLU A 530 -5.92 -21.55 -14.41
CA GLU A 530 -6.04 -20.17 -14.82
C GLU A 530 -7.10 -19.45 -13.93
N PRO A 531 -6.94 -18.14 -13.63
CA PRO A 531 -7.99 -17.31 -13.04
C PRO A 531 -9.17 -17.12 -13.99
N ALA A 532 -10.31 -16.73 -13.44
CA ALA A 532 -11.42 -16.09 -14.14
C ALA A 532 -11.74 -14.75 -13.45
N ALA A 533 -12.19 -13.76 -14.21
CA ALA A 533 -12.48 -12.44 -13.67
C ALA A 533 -13.71 -11.82 -14.33
N VAL A 534 -14.51 -11.12 -13.52
CA VAL A 534 -15.69 -10.38 -13.98
C VAL A 534 -15.91 -9.14 -13.13
N SER A 535 -16.59 -8.15 -13.69
CA SER A 535 -17.11 -7.01 -12.93
C SER A 535 -18.61 -6.88 -13.17
N TRP A 536 -19.37 -6.59 -12.11
CA TRP A 536 -20.79 -6.26 -12.21
C TRP A 536 -21.09 -4.77 -11.94
N GLY A 537 -20.06 -3.95 -11.75
CA GLY A 537 -20.22 -2.50 -11.54
C GLY A 537 -18.91 -1.77 -11.27
N PRO A 538 -18.96 -0.43 -11.26
CA PRO A 538 -17.78 0.40 -11.03
C PRO A 538 -17.07 0.06 -9.71
N GLY A 539 -15.75 -0.08 -9.76
CA GLY A 539 -14.92 -0.39 -8.60
C GLY A 539 -15.05 -1.82 -8.07
N ARG A 540 -15.86 -2.69 -8.68
CA ARG A 540 -16.02 -4.08 -8.28
C ARG A 540 -15.33 -5.04 -9.25
N ILE A 541 -14.56 -5.98 -8.70
CA ILE A 541 -14.00 -7.12 -9.45
C ILE A 541 -14.21 -8.37 -8.62
N ASP A 542 -14.65 -9.44 -9.26
CA ASP A 542 -14.77 -10.78 -8.70
C ASP A 542 -13.87 -11.74 -9.49
N THR A 543 -13.01 -12.48 -8.79
CA THR A 543 -12.07 -13.44 -9.38
C THR A 543 -12.32 -14.83 -8.82
N PHE A 544 -12.19 -15.84 -9.68
CA PHE A 544 -12.42 -17.23 -9.34
C PHE A 544 -11.27 -18.11 -9.83
N VAL A 545 -10.90 -19.09 -9.01
CA VAL A 545 -9.84 -20.06 -9.33
C VAL A 545 -10.21 -21.44 -8.81
N ARG A 546 -9.49 -22.46 -9.30
CA ARG A 546 -9.48 -23.77 -8.66
C ARG A 546 -8.29 -23.83 -7.69
N GLY A 547 -8.54 -24.19 -6.43
CA GLY A 547 -7.55 -24.42 -5.39
C GLY A 547 -6.90 -25.81 -5.47
N THR A 548 -6.00 -26.11 -4.54
CA THR A 548 -5.30 -27.40 -4.39
C THR A 548 -6.22 -28.55 -3.98
N ASP A 549 -7.35 -28.25 -3.37
CA ASP A 549 -8.44 -29.13 -2.98
C ASP A 549 -9.42 -29.43 -4.12
N ASN A 550 -9.20 -28.84 -5.30
CA ASN A 550 -10.10 -28.81 -6.45
C ASN A 550 -11.43 -28.08 -6.22
N HIS A 551 -11.55 -27.29 -5.15
CA HIS A 551 -12.69 -26.42 -4.91
C HIS A 551 -12.59 -25.15 -5.75
N MET A 552 -13.73 -24.50 -5.95
CA MET A 552 -13.81 -23.14 -6.48
C MET A 552 -13.54 -22.16 -5.34
N TRP A 553 -12.54 -21.31 -5.50
CA TRP A 553 -12.19 -20.23 -4.58
C TRP A 553 -12.47 -18.88 -5.20
N HIS A 554 -13.01 -17.96 -4.41
CA HIS A 554 -13.41 -16.62 -4.78
C HIS A 554 -12.62 -15.57 -4.01
N LYS A 555 -12.16 -14.55 -4.73
CA LYS A 555 -11.50 -13.36 -4.16
C LYS A 555 -12.03 -12.13 -4.88
N TRP A 556 -12.24 -11.02 -4.15
CA TRP A 556 -12.85 -9.86 -4.78
C TRP A 556 -12.27 -8.54 -4.31
N TYR A 557 -12.37 -7.55 -5.19
CA TYR A 557 -12.11 -6.15 -4.90
C TYR A 557 -13.48 -5.49 -4.63
N PRO A 558 -13.71 -4.86 -3.45
CA PRO A 558 -14.99 -4.25 -3.12
C PRO A 558 -15.23 -2.99 -3.97
N ALA A 559 -16.52 -2.73 -4.25
CA ALA A 559 -16.98 -1.51 -4.94
C ALA A 559 -16.74 -0.26 -4.08
#